data_11dc773e3f23719cbb47ad3c61582365
#
_entry.id   11dc773e3f23719cbb47ad3c61582365
#
_cell.length_a   1.000
_cell.length_b   1.000
_cell.length_c   1.000
_cell.angle_alpha   90.00
_cell.angle_beta   90.00
_cell.angle_gamma   90.00
#
_symmetry.space_group_name_H-M   'P 1'
#
loop_
_entity.id
_entity.type
_entity.pdbx_description
1 polymer ?
#
loop_
_entity_poly.entity_id
_entity_poly.type
_entity_poly.pdbx_seq_one_letter_code
_entity_poly.pdbx_strand_id
1 'polypeptide(L)'
;HGETIVLGGGGVGIEVAQYLYEHGVTNVRIMDKVRVANGTGMLRNMFLNLEYTPDQIKRSNKSNVTEIGDHEITYKFTDKFKKTSVKTRRFDTLVVALGAVSRPTEALTAKCEELNIPFDVIGDAKKPGMGIDATAQAYEVGTRI
;
A
#
# COMPACT_ATOMS: atom_id res chain seq x y z
N HIS A 1 5.43 -24.07 7.87
CA HIS A 1 5.65 -22.89 7.05
C HIS A 1 6.23 -21.79 7.95
N GLY A 2 7.29 -21.09 7.48
CA GLY A 2 7.90 -19.99 8.19
C GLY A 2 7.05 -18.71 8.19
N GLU A 3 7.59 -17.57 8.62
CA GLU A 3 6.84 -16.32 8.67
C GLU A 3 6.69 -15.72 7.26
N THR A 4 5.45 -15.47 6.84
CA THR A 4 5.13 -14.71 5.63
C THR A 4 4.84 -13.26 6.01
N ILE A 5 5.59 -12.32 5.45
CA ILE A 5 5.39 -10.88 5.67
C ILE A 5 4.71 -10.26 4.44
N VAL A 6 3.64 -9.53 4.67
CA VAL A 6 2.97 -8.68 3.68
C VAL A 6 3.31 -7.24 4.01
N LEU A 7 4.08 -6.57 3.15
CA LEU A 7 4.40 -5.14 3.28
C LEU A 7 3.31 -4.29 2.66
N GLY A 8 2.68 -3.46 3.47
CA GLY A 8 1.57 -2.61 3.10
C GLY A 8 0.24 -3.09 3.69
N GLY A 9 -0.37 -2.27 4.52
CA GLY A 9 -1.64 -2.53 5.20
C GLY A 9 -2.84 -1.82 4.58
N GLY A 10 -2.77 -1.54 3.29
CA GLY A 10 -3.90 -1.07 2.48
C GLY A 10 -4.81 -2.23 2.04
N GLY A 11 -5.81 -1.94 1.18
CA GLY A 11 -6.77 -2.93 0.70
C GLY A 11 -6.12 -4.18 0.14
N VAL A 12 -5.22 -4.01 -0.83
CA VAL A 12 -4.51 -5.14 -1.48
C VAL A 12 -3.74 -6.00 -0.47
N GLY A 13 -3.00 -5.37 0.46
CA GLY A 13 -2.24 -6.13 1.46
C GLY A 13 -3.11 -6.90 2.43
N ILE A 14 -4.27 -6.36 2.78
CA ILE A 14 -5.26 -7.04 3.64
C ILE A 14 -5.86 -8.23 2.90
N GLU A 15 -6.30 -8.05 1.66
CA GLU A 15 -6.88 -9.11 0.82
C GLU A 15 -5.88 -10.25 0.58
N VAL A 16 -4.62 -9.91 0.27
CA VAL A 16 -3.55 -10.91 0.11
C VAL A 16 -3.30 -11.68 1.39
N ALA A 17 -3.24 -11.01 2.54
CA ALA A 17 -3.04 -11.67 3.83
C ALA A 17 -4.20 -12.63 4.16
N GLN A 18 -5.43 -12.24 3.86
CA GLN A 18 -6.60 -13.08 3.99
C GLN A 18 -6.50 -14.30 3.06
N TYR A 19 -6.26 -14.08 1.78
CA TYR A 19 -6.12 -15.14 0.79
C TYR A 19 -5.07 -16.18 1.21
N LEU A 20 -3.89 -15.71 1.64
CA LEU A 20 -2.82 -16.59 2.13
C LEU A 20 -3.27 -17.43 3.33
N TYR A 21 -3.97 -16.82 4.28
CA TYR A 21 -4.46 -17.52 5.46
C TYR A 21 -5.51 -18.58 5.10
N GLU A 22 -6.45 -18.26 4.23
CA GLU A 22 -7.48 -19.19 3.73
C GLU A 22 -6.88 -20.39 2.98
N HIS A 23 -5.70 -20.20 2.40
CA HIS A 23 -4.96 -21.25 1.69
C HIS A 23 -3.90 -21.95 2.56
N GLY A 24 -4.01 -21.86 3.88
CA GLY A 24 -3.22 -22.62 4.84
C GLY A 24 -1.90 -22.00 5.27
N VAL A 25 -1.62 -20.75 4.89
CA VAL A 25 -0.46 -20.00 5.38
C VAL A 25 -0.82 -19.31 6.70
N THR A 26 -0.67 -20.02 7.82
CA THR A 26 -1.16 -19.57 9.13
C THR A 26 -0.27 -18.55 9.85
N ASN A 27 1.00 -18.39 9.45
CA ASN A 27 1.93 -17.44 10.06
C ASN A 27 2.11 -16.21 9.17
N VAL A 28 1.04 -15.42 9.01
CA VAL A 28 1.01 -14.22 8.20
C VAL A 28 1.12 -12.98 9.08
N ARG A 29 1.94 -12.02 8.64
CA ARG A 29 2.10 -10.71 9.28
C ARG A 29 1.97 -9.58 8.28
N ILE A 30 1.08 -8.64 8.52
CA ILE A 30 1.01 -7.40 7.77
C ILE A 30 1.88 -6.35 8.47
N MET A 31 2.76 -5.68 7.72
CA MET A 31 3.59 -4.57 8.21
C MET A 31 3.28 -3.29 7.44
N ASP A 32 3.14 -2.18 8.16
CA ASP A 32 2.91 -0.87 7.55
C ASP A 32 3.62 0.24 8.31
N LYS A 33 4.10 1.27 7.57
CA LYS A 33 4.73 2.48 8.12
C LYS A 33 3.77 3.32 8.98
N VAL A 34 2.49 3.16 8.75
CA VAL A 34 1.41 3.75 9.54
C VAL A 34 0.63 2.64 10.27
N ARG A 35 -0.65 2.74 10.38
CA ARG A 35 -1.50 1.69 10.94
C ARG A 35 -2.07 0.83 9.81
N VAL A 36 -2.05 -0.48 9.99
CA VAL A 36 -2.78 -1.41 9.08
C VAL A 36 -4.25 -1.00 9.04
N ALA A 37 -4.85 -1.02 7.84
CA ALA A 37 -6.19 -0.48 7.58
C ALA A 37 -6.32 1.02 7.90
N ASN A 38 -5.22 1.77 7.76
CA ASN A 38 -5.24 3.22 7.89
C ASN A 38 -5.71 3.84 6.57
N GLY A 39 -6.97 4.14 6.47
CA GLY A 39 -7.58 4.70 5.27
C GLY A 39 -9.04 5.03 5.52
N THR A 40 -9.88 4.82 4.53
CA THR A 40 -11.33 5.01 4.65
C THR A 40 -11.91 4.04 5.68
N GLY A 41 -13.06 4.40 6.27
CA GLY A 41 -13.82 3.53 7.17
C GLY A 41 -14.10 2.14 6.56
N MET A 42 -14.20 2.06 5.23
CA MET A 42 -14.37 0.82 4.48
C MET A 42 -13.19 -0.16 4.69
N LEU A 43 -11.94 0.28 4.54
CA LEU A 43 -10.76 -0.58 4.78
C LEU A 43 -10.68 -1.06 6.22
N ARG A 44 -11.04 -0.19 7.16
CA ARG A 44 -11.08 -0.57 8.58
C ARG A 44 -12.16 -1.62 8.84
N ASN A 45 -13.36 -1.44 8.28
CA ASN A 45 -14.46 -2.39 8.43
C ASN A 45 -14.14 -3.72 7.74
N MET A 46 -13.56 -3.68 6.54
CA MET A 46 -13.09 -4.85 5.83
C MET A 46 -12.10 -5.66 6.69
N PHE A 47 -11.12 -5.00 7.31
CA PHE A 47 -10.17 -5.69 8.19
C PHE A 47 -10.79 -6.21 9.48
N LEU A 48 -11.77 -5.49 10.08
CA LEU A 48 -12.47 -5.91 11.29
C LEU A 48 -13.49 -7.02 11.03
N ASN A 49 -14.04 -7.08 9.83
CA ASN A 49 -15.02 -8.08 9.41
C ASN A 49 -14.38 -9.32 8.78
N LEU A 50 -13.05 -9.41 8.72
CA LEU A 50 -12.38 -10.67 8.44
C LEU A 50 -12.84 -11.69 9.51
N GLU A 51 -13.24 -12.86 9.08
CA GLU A 51 -13.60 -13.99 9.99
C GLU A 51 -12.45 -14.38 10.92
N TYR A 52 -11.27 -13.81 10.67
CA TYR A 52 -10.05 -14.09 11.41
C TYR A 52 -9.81 -13.04 12.49
N THR A 53 -9.56 -13.50 13.68
CA THR A 53 -9.19 -12.64 14.79
C THR A 53 -7.84 -11.97 14.52
N PRO A 54 -7.56 -10.80 15.15
CA PRO A 54 -6.25 -10.16 15.08
C PRO A 54 -5.07 -11.06 15.48
N ASP A 55 -5.34 -12.15 16.20
CA ASP A 55 -4.33 -13.11 16.63
C ASP A 55 -3.94 -14.08 15.51
N GLN A 56 -4.80 -14.29 14.52
CA GLN A 56 -4.56 -15.17 13.38
C GLN A 56 -3.70 -14.48 12.30
N ILE A 57 -3.95 -13.20 12.01
CA ILE A 57 -3.11 -12.38 11.12
C ILE A 57 -2.43 -11.30 11.96
N LYS A 58 -1.13 -11.45 12.15
CA LYS A 58 -0.32 -10.55 13.00
C LYS A 58 -0.17 -9.17 12.34
N ARG A 59 -0.07 -8.13 13.14
CA ARG A 59 0.09 -6.74 12.67
C ARG A 59 1.34 -6.10 13.24
N SER A 60 2.11 -5.42 12.39
CA SER A 60 3.22 -4.56 12.76
C SER A 60 2.95 -3.14 12.24
N ASN A 61 2.22 -2.37 13.05
CA ASN A 61 1.93 -0.97 12.78
C ASN A 61 3.17 -0.09 13.02
N LYS A 62 3.25 1.08 12.36
CA LYS A 62 4.34 2.07 12.54
C LYS A 62 5.72 1.46 12.32
N SER A 63 5.81 0.54 11.37
CA SER A 63 7.00 -0.22 11.01
C SER A 63 7.41 0.17 9.60
N ASN A 64 8.29 1.16 9.48
CA ASN A 64 8.81 1.64 8.19
C ASN A 64 10.02 0.81 7.78
N VAL A 65 9.86 -0.09 6.82
CA VAL A 65 10.95 -0.90 6.27
C VAL A 65 11.94 0.00 5.53
N THR A 66 13.21 -0.14 5.84
CA THR A 66 14.31 0.65 5.29
C THR A 66 15.26 -0.18 4.45
N GLU A 67 15.29 -1.50 4.66
CA GLU A 67 16.14 -2.42 3.94
C GLU A 67 15.48 -3.79 3.84
N ILE A 68 15.67 -4.44 2.70
CA ILE A 68 15.22 -5.81 2.46
C ILE A 68 16.46 -6.62 2.05
N GLY A 69 16.84 -7.56 2.91
CA GLY A 69 17.86 -8.56 2.64
C GLY A 69 17.26 -9.85 2.13
N ASP A 70 18.06 -10.88 2.05
CA ASP A 70 17.67 -12.17 1.46
C ASP A 70 16.53 -12.85 2.25
N HIS A 71 16.65 -12.93 3.56
CA HIS A 71 15.62 -13.49 4.45
C HIS A 71 15.37 -12.63 5.69
N GLU A 72 15.71 -11.36 5.62
CA GLU A 72 15.57 -10.42 6.73
C GLU A 72 15.20 -9.03 6.23
N ILE A 73 14.32 -8.35 6.96
CA ILE A 73 14.03 -6.93 6.76
C ILE A 73 14.53 -6.13 7.94
N THR A 74 15.07 -4.94 7.66
CA THR A 74 15.36 -3.90 8.66
C THR A 74 14.30 -2.83 8.60
N TYR A 75 13.78 -2.41 9.75
CA TYR A 75 12.72 -1.41 9.81
C TYR A 75 12.84 -0.49 11.01
N LYS A 76 12.37 0.75 10.86
CA LYS A 76 12.19 1.72 11.94
C LYS A 76 10.81 1.53 12.54
N PHE A 77 10.77 1.17 13.83
CA PHE A 77 9.55 1.06 14.61
C PHE A 77 9.38 2.25 15.52
N THR A 78 8.20 2.88 15.52
CA THR A 78 7.86 3.99 16.41
C THR A 78 6.83 3.51 17.43
N ASP A 79 7.18 3.56 18.71
CA ASP A 79 6.34 3.13 19.82
C ASP A 79 5.23 4.15 20.16
N LYS A 80 4.41 3.83 21.17
CA LYS A 80 3.33 4.70 21.64
C LYS A 80 3.83 6.01 22.26
N PHE A 81 5.09 6.06 22.71
CA PHE A 81 5.74 7.25 23.27
C PHE A 81 6.50 8.06 22.21
N LYS A 82 6.30 7.77 20.93
CA LYS A 82 6.98 8.40 19.78
C LYS A 82 8.49 8.13 19.73
N LYS A 83 9.01 7.17 20.49
CA LYS A 83 10.41 6.75 20.42
C LYS A 83 10.59 5.81 19.24
N THR A 84 11.55 6.12 18.38
CA THR A 84 11.90 5.30 17.21
C THR A 84 13.08 4.40 17.52
N SER A 85 13.00 3.14 17.14
CA SER A 85 14.08 2.14 17.24
C SER A 85 14.22 1.39 15.93
N VAL A 86 15.45 1.00 15.59
CA VAL A 86 15.73 0.12 14.46
C VAL A 86 15.58 -1.32 14.93
N LYS A 87 14.90 -2.12 14.14
CA LYS A 87 14.66 -3.54 14.40
C LYS A 87 14.86 -4.35 13.13
N THR A 88 15.15 -5.62 13.29
CA THR A 88 15.20 -6.59 12.20
C THR A 88 14.14 -7.67 12.41
N ARG A 89 13.73 -8.31 11.32
CA ARG A 89 12.82 -9.45 11.34
C ARG A 89 13.10 -10.38 10.18
N ARG A 90 13.22 -11.65 10.48
CA ARG A 90 13.37 -12.70 9.47
C ARG A 90 12.03 -13.01 8.83
N PHE A 91 12.06 -13.47 7.60
CA PHE A 91 10.92 -13.97 6.83
C PHE A 91 11.34 -15.13 5.92
N ASP A 92 10.37 -15.95 5.53
CA ASP A 92 10.55 -17.00 4.52
C ASP A 92 9.90 -16.57 3.21
N THR A 93 8.81 -15.81 3.29
CA THR A 93 8.13 -15.24 2.12
C THR A 93 7.85 -13.78 2.36
N LEU A 94 8.12 -12.94 1.35
CA LEU A 94 7.83 -11.52 1.36
C LEU A 94 6.89 -11.17 0.23
N VAL A 95 5.74 -10.59 0.57
CA VAL A 95 4.78 -10.04 -0.40
C VAL A 95 4.81 -8.53 -0.30
N VAL A 96 5.02 -7.84 -1.42
CA VAL A 96 5.10 -6.38 -1.49
C VAL A 96 3.80 -5.81 -2.04
N ALA A 97 3.05 -5.08 -1.19
CA ALA A 97 1.76 -4.45 -1.48
C ALA A 97 1.78 -2.96 -1.09
N LEU A 98 2.86 -2.26 -1.46
CA LEU A 98 3.14 -0.88 -1.04
C LEU A 98 2.38 0.19 -1.84
N GLY A 99 1.47 -0.22 -2.71
CA GLY A 99 0.69 0.69 -3.57
C GLY A 99 1.35 0.93 -4.92
N ALA A 100 0.90 1.98 -5.60
CA ALA A 100 1.35 2.36 -6.92
C ALA A 100 2.02 3.74 -6.90
N VAL A 101 2.84 4.01 -7.91
CA VAL A 101 3.38 5.33 -8.22
C VAL A 101 3.00 5.69 -9.65
N SER A 102 2.79 6.99 -9.91
CA SER A 102 2.53 7.47 -11.26
C SER A 102 3.71 7.14 -12.18
N ARG A 103 3.40 6.75 -13.41
CA ARG A 103 4.44 6.66 -14.44
C ARG A 103 4.88 8.07 -14.85
N PRO A 104 6.16 8.28 -15.16
CA PRO A 104 6.65 9.54 -15.71
C PRO A 104 5.86 9.91 -16.98
N THR A 105 5.39 11.15 -17.05
CA THR A 105 4.61 11.67 -18.21
C THR A 105 5.34 12.81 -18.92
N GLU A 106 6.51 13.22 -18.42
CA GLU A 106 7.27 14.41 -18.84
C GLU A 106 7.59 14.40 -20.34
N ALA A 107 7.97 13.25 -20.89
CA ALA A 107 8.26 13.13 -22.31
C ALA A 107 7.01 13.35 -23.19
N LEU A 108 5.85 12.90 -22.73
CA LEU A 108 4.59 13.07 -23.45
C LEU A 108 4.09 14.52 -23.34
N THR A 109 4.12 15.07 -22.13
CA THR A 109 3.69 16.46 -21.89
C THR A 109 4.58 17.45 -22.63
N ALA A 110 5.90 17.27 -22.62
CA ALA A 110 6.83 18.09 -23.41
C ALA A 110 6.53 18.03 -24.92
N LYS A 111 6.14 16.85 -25.43
CA LYS A 111 5.77 16.72 -26.85
C LYS A 111 4.45 17.42 -27.17
N CYS A 112 3.49 17.41 -26.26
CA CYS A 112 2.25 18.18 -26.42
C CYS A 112 2.55 19.68 -26.43
N GLU A 113 3.43 20.17 -25.54
CA GLU A 113 3.87 21.57 -25.50
C GLU A 113 4.56 21.98 -26.80
N GLU A 114 5.51 21.17 -27.30
CA GLU A 114 6.20 21.42 -28.58
C GLU A 114 5.22 21.57 -29.75
N LEU A 115 4.17 20.77 -29.74
CA LEU A 115 3.15 20.75 -30.80
C LEU A 115 2.00 21.74 -30.56
N ASN A 116 2.04 22.51 -29.47
CA ASN A 116 0.96 23.39 -29.01
C ASN A 116 -0.41 22.66 -28.88
N ILE A 117 -0.38 21.42 -28.42
CA ILE A 117 -1.58 20.61 -28.13
C ILE A 117 -1.98 20.84 -26.69
N PRO A 118 -3.17 21.36 -26.38
CA PRO A 118 -3.67 21.44 -25.02
C PRO A 118 -3.79 20.06 -24.40
N PHE A 119 -3.39 19.90 -23.14
CA PHE A 119 -3.50 18.63 -22.42
C PHE A 119 -3.76 18.84 -20.93
N ASP A 120 -4.35 17.83 -20.31
CA ASP A 120 -4.49 17.69 -18.86
C ASP A 120 -3.97 16.31 -18.44
N VAL A 121 -3.19 16.27 -17.36
CA VAL A 121 -2.78 15.00 -16.72
C VAL A 121 -3.75 14.69 -15.60
N ILE A 122 -4.44 13.56 -15.68
CA ILE A 122 -5.48 13.16 -14.74
C ILE A 122 -5.33 11.70 -14.28
N GLY A 123 -6.11 11.32 -13.28
CA GLY A 123 -6.11 9.96 -12.73
C GLY A 123 -4.76 9.52 -12.18
N ASP A 124 -4.45 8.25 -12.32
CA ASP A 124 -3.22 7.65 -11.80
C ASP A 124 -1.94 8.18 -12.46
N ALA A 125 -2.05 8.76 -13.65
CA ALA A 125 -0.94 9.46 -14.29
C ALA A 125 -0.52 10.72 -13.52
N LYS A 126 -1.49 11.44 -12.91
CA LYS A 126 -1.25 12.58 -12.03
C LYS A 126 -0.88 12.14 -10.62
N LYS A 127 -1.68 11.25 -10.04
CA LYS A 127 -1.48 10.71 -8.70
C LYS A 127 -2.33 9.46 -8.52
N PRO A 128 -1.74 8.31 -8.17
CA PRO A 128 -2.50 7.12 -7.88
C PRO A 128 -3.54 7.34 -6.79
N GLY A 129 -4.76 6.90 -7.06
CA GLY A 129 -5.90 7.11 -6.18
C GLY A 129 -7.00 6.05 -6.38
N MET A 130 -8.19 6.37 -5.95
CA MET A 130 -9.36 5.54 -6.20
C MET A 130 -9.98 5.88 -7.57
N GLY A 131 -10.74 4.94 -8.16
CA GLY A 131 -11.43 5.17 -9.43
C GLY A 131 -12.31 6.42 -9.41
N ILE A 132 -12.93 6.73 -8.26
CA ILE A 132 -13.75 7.94 -8.10
C ILE A 132 -12.94 9.23 -8.24
N ASP A 133 -11.66 9.24 -7.82
CA ASP A 133 -10.78 10.41 -7.96
C ASP A 133 -10.49 10.67 -9.44
N ALA A 134 -10.22 9.61 -10.21
CA ALA A 134 -9.98 9.70 -11.64
C ALA A 134 -11.23 10.17 -12.40
N THR A 135 -12.42 9.65 -12.03
CA THR A 135 -13.69 10.03 -12.64
C THR A 135 -14.04 11.50 -12.36
N ALA A 136 -13.83 11.96 -11.13
CA ALA A 136 -14.06 13.36 -10.77
C ALA A 136 -13.14 14.31 -11.55
N GLN A 137 -11.87 13.97 -11.70
CA GLN A 137 -10.91 14.75 -12.50
C GLN A 137 -11.30 14.75 -13.99
N ALA A 138 -11.72 13.60 -14.53
CA ALA A 138 -12.17 13.52 -15.91
C ALA A 138 -13.43 14.37 -16.17
N TYR A 139 -14.38 14.37 -15.23
CA TYR A 139 -15.56 15.23 -15.31
C TYR A 139 -15.18 16.72 -15.29
N GLU A 140 -14.29 17.12 -14.38
CA GLU A 140 -13.82 18.50 -14.28
C GLU A 140 -13.16 18.97 -15.57
N VAL A 141 -12.33 18.15 -16.21
CA VAL A 141 -11.69 18.46 -17.49
C VAL A 141 -12.72 18.51 -18.60
N GLY A 142 -13.58 17.47 -18.71
CA GLY A 142 -14.59 17.37 -19.77
C GLY A 142 -15.64 18.48 -19.76
N THR A 143 -15.87 19.15 -18.63
CA THR A 143 -16.78 20.30 -18.56
C THR A 143 -16.15 21.63 -18.97
N ARG A 144 -14.82 21.66 -19.18
CA ARG A 144 -14.10 22.86 -19.65
C ARG A 144 -13.83 22.87 -21.15
N ILE A 145 -14.06 21.76 -21.83
CA ILE A 145 -13.96 21.61 -23.28
C ILE A 145 -15.31 21.90 -23.91
#